data_dfb66ee3da627961ca0f8ec4332fe55f
#
_entry.id   dfb66ee3da627961ca0f8ec4332fe55f
#
_cell.length_a   1.000
_cell.length_b   1.000
_cell.length_c   1.000
_cell.angle_alpha   90.00
_cell.angle_beta   90.00
_cell.angle_gamma   90.00
#
_symmetry.space_group_name_H-M   'P 1'
#
loop_
_entity.id
_entity.type
_entity.pdbx_description
1 polymer ?
#
loop_
_entity_poly.entity_id
_entity_poly.type
_entity_poly.pdbx_seq_one_letter_code
_entity_poly.pdbx_strand_id
1 'polypeptide(L)'
;PQFTRIPANYQMANAEHYVRERSPNGFTMRTELQLALEYDGKFAGALSFHTLDLDSGKAEIGYWLTADIRGKGVATTATRLLTEYGFESIGFHRIEALVVASNVPSLKVLKNAGYMQEGIKRDACCQDDGTREDMVLFAAIRTDWGR
;
A
#
# COMPACT_ATOMS: atom_id res chain seq x y z
N PRO A 1 15.55 1.12 1.46
CA PRO A 1 14.30 1.52 2.17
C PRO A 1 13.86 0.35 3.06
N GLN A 2 13.86 0.57 4.36
CA GLN A 2 13.75 -0.48 5.39
C GLN A 2 12.44 -1.31 5.34
N PHE A 3 11.34 -0.75 4.80
CA PHE A 3 10.02 -1.39 4.83
C PHE A 3 9.38 -1.53 3.44
N THR A 4 10.16 -1.48 2.38
CA THR A 4 9.65 -1.69 1.02
C THR A 4 10.25 -2.95 0.42
N ARG A 5 9.54 -3.58 -0.50
CA ARG A 5 10.05 -4.73 -1.26
C ARG A 5 11.00 -4.32 -2.39
N ILE A 6 11.55 -3.11 -2.33
CA ILE A 6 12.53 -2.62 -3.32
C ILE A 6 13.91 -3.18 -2.92
N PRO A 7 14.55 -3.98 -3.77
CA PRO A 7 15.87 -4.54 -3.49
C PRO A 7 16.92 -3.47 -3.20
N ALA A 8 17.89 -3.77 -2.34
CA ALA A 8 18.98 -2.84 -2.01
C ALA A 8 19.82 -2.45 -3.24
N ASN A 9 19.90 -3.32 -4.24
CA ASN A 9 20.64 -3.10 -5.50
C ASN A 9 19.74 -2.60 -6.66
N TYR A 10 18.60 -1.95 -6.32
CA TYR A 10 17.67 -1.43 -7.33
C TYR A 10 18.33 -0.34 -8.20
N GLN A 11 18.30 -0.53 -9.51
CA GLN A 11 18.93 0.34 -10.48
C GLN A 11 17.90 1.02 -11.39
N MET A 12 18.34 2.02 -12.16
CA MET A 12 17.49 2.76 -13.10
C MET A 12 16.77 1.81 -14.09
N ALA A 13 17.48 0.81 -14.62
CA ALA A 13 16.89 -0.18 -15.53
C ALA A 13 15.73 -0.95 -14.90
N ASN A 14 15.78 -1.25 -13.59
CA ASN A 14 14.69 -1.88 -12.88
C ASN A 14 13.47 -0.95 -12.76
N ALA A 15 13.72 0.35 -12.53
CA ALA A 15 12.66 1.36 -12.48
C ALA A 15 11.99 1.56 -13.85
N GLU A 16 12.78 1.63 -14.92
CA GLU A 16 12.27 1.73 -16.29
C GLU A 16 11.42 0.53 -16.68
N HIS A 17 11.90 -0.69 -16.43
CA HIS A 17 11.12 -1.91 -16.65
C HIS A 17 9.81 -1.91 -15.82
N TYR A 18 9.90 -1.50 -14.56
CA TYR A 18 8.71 -1.42 -13.69
C TYR A 18 7.64 -0.48 -14.26
N VAL A 19 8.04 0.72 -14.67
CA VAL A 19 7.10 1.75 -15.15
C VAL A 19 6.58 1.44 -16.56
N ARG A 20 7.45 0.92 -17.45
CA ARG A 20 7.10 0.72 -18.86
C ARG A 20 6.39 -0.60 -19.14
N GLU A 21 6.65 -1.61 -18.33
CA GLU A 21 6.16 -2.98 -18.61
C GLU A 21 5.33 -3.54 -17.47
N ARG A 22 5.91 -3.66 -16.27
CA ARG A 22 5.25 -4.35 -15.17
C ARG A 22 3.96 -3.69 -14.72
N SER A 23 4.00 -2.40 -14.43
CA SER A 23 2.83 -1.67 -13.93
C SER A 23 1.70 -1.58 -14.98
N PRO A 24 1.95 -1.25 -16.27
CA PRO A 24 0.91 -1.30 -17.30
C PRO A 24 0.34 -2.69 -17.53
N ASN A 25 1.18 -3.73 -17.51
CA ASN A 25 0.72 -5.11 -17.64
C ASN A 25 -0.19 -5.52 -16.47
N GLY A 26 0.21 -5.21 -15.23
CA GLY A 26 -0.61 -5.47 -14.05
C GLY A 26 -1.96 -4.81 -14.11
N PHE A 27 -2.03 -3.57 -14.57
CA PHE A 27 -3.28 -2.85 -14.80
C PHE A 27 -4.14 -3.51 -15.88
N THR A 28 -3.54 -3.86 -17.03
CA THR A 28 -4.24 -4.52 -18.14
C THR A 28 -4.79 -5.89 -17.74
N MET A 29 -4.01 -6.65 -16.97
CA MET A 29 -4.40 -7.96 -16.47
C MET A 29 -5.31 -7.90 -15.24
N ARG A 30 -5.58 -6.71 -14.72
CA ARG A 30 -6.39 -6.47 -13.50
C ARG A 30 -5.84 -7.20 -12.26
N THR A 31 -4.52 -7.30 -12.14
CA THR A 31 -3.85 -7.90 -10.99
C THR A 31 -3.30 -6.88 -10.00
N GLU A 32 -3.00 -5.67 -10.48
CA GLU A 32 -2.53 -4.56 -9.65
C GLU A 32 -2.94 -3.22 -10.26
N LEU A 33 -3.07 -2.20 -9.41
CA LEU A 33 -3.22 -0.79 -9.78
C LEU A 33 -2.12 0.00 -9.09
N GLN A 34 -1.18 0.56 -9.86
CA GLN A 34 -0.08 1.38 -9.36
C GLN A 34 -0.31 2.84 -9.72
N LEU A 35 -0.22 3.72 -8.74
CA LEU A 35 -0.43 5.16 -8.89
C LEU A 35 0.79 5.93 -8.40
N ALA A 36 1.23 6.91 -9.18
CA ALA A 36 2.17 7.91 -8.73
C ALA A 36 1.44 8.93 -7.84
N LEU A 37 2.04 9.28 -6.72
CA LEU A 37 1.56 10.33 -5.84
C LEU A 37 2.28 11.63 -6.17
N GLU A 38 1.51 12.68 -6.42
CA GLU A 38 2.01 14.05 -6.58
C GLU A 38 1.55 14.92 -5.40
N TYR A 39 2.45 15.77 -4.91
CA TYR A 39 2.18 16.75 -3.88
C TYR A 39 2.85 18.08 -4.26
N ASP A 40 2.08 19.14 -4.37
CA ASP A 40 2.52 20.47 -4.82
C ASP A 40 3.30 20.42 -6.16
N GLY A 41 2.78 19.68 -7.14
CA GLY A 41 3.38 19.55 -8.47
C GLY A 41 4.69 18.74 -8.52
N LYS A 42 5.01 17.99 -7.45
CA LYS A 42 6.23 17.18 -7.38
C LYS A 42 5.88 15.73 -7.05
N PHE A 43 6.66 14.81 -7.60
CA PHE A 43 6.55 13.40 -7.24
C PHE A 43 6.84 13.20 -5.75
N ALA A 44 5.91 12.61 -5.05
CA ALA A 44 5.92 12.46 -3.60
C ALA A 44 5.96 10.99 -3.13
N GLY A 45 5.77 10.03 -4.04
CA GLY A 45 5.76 8.61 -3.71
C GLY A 45 4.85 7.80 -4.61
N ALA A 46 4.44 6.63 -4.15
CA ALA A 46 3.51 5.78 -4.87
C ALA A 46 2.50 5.13 -3.93
N LEU A 47 1.36 4.80 -4.50
CA LEU A 47 0.21 4.18 -3.84
C LEU A 47 -0.32 3.08 -4.75
N SER A 48 -0.75 1.98 -4.20
CA SER A 48 -1.21 0.86 -5.03
C SER A 48 -2.27 0.00 -4.37
N PHE A 49 -3.07 -0.64 -5.20
CA PHE A 49 -3.61 -1.96 -4.89
C PHE A 49 -2.70 -2.98 -5.58
N HIS A 50 -1.91 -3.72 -4.83
CA HIS A 50 -0.91 -4.64 -5.39
C HIS A 50 -1.35 -6.10 -5.39
N THR A 51 -2.54 -6.38 -4.89
CA THR A 51 -3.23 -7.67 -5.02
C THR A 51 -4.69 -7.37 -5.23
N LEU A 52 -5.20 -7.71 -6.42
CA LEU A 52 -6.60 -7.54 -6.78
C LEU A 52 -7.26 -8.92 -6.88
N ASP A 53 -8.29 -9.13 -6.10
CA ASP A 53 -9.22 -10.28 -6.21
C ASP A 53 -10.61 -9.71 -6.50
N LEU A 54 -10.88 -9.49 -7.78
CA LEU A 54 -12.12 -8.88 -8.24
C LEU A 54 -13.33 -9.80 -8.01
N ASP A 55 -13.14 -11.10 -8.08
CA ASP A 55 -14.21 -12.10 -7.89
C ASP A 55 -14.69 -12.09 -6.43
N SER A 56 -13.76 -11.95 -5.48
CA SER A 56 -14.09 -11.84 -4.05
C SER A 56 -14.32 -10.38 -3.59
N GLY A 57 -14.15 -9.40 -4.48
CA GLY A 57 -14.27 -7.98 -4.14
C GLY A 57 -13.24 -7.50 -3.12
N LYS A 58 -11.98 -7.97 -3.23
CA LYS A 58 -10.90 -7.67 -2.29
C LYS A 58 -9.69 -7.06 -2.95
N ALA A 59 -8.95 -6.25 -2.18
CA ALA A 59 -7.64 -5.74 -2.59
C ALA A 59 -6.71 -5.61 -1.37
N GLU A 60 -5.40 -5.58 -1.63
CA GLU A 60 -4.39 -5.19 -0.65
C GLU A 60 -3.78 -3.85 -1.06
N ILE A 61 -3.81 -2.87 -0.14
CA ILE A 61 -3.26 -1.53 -0.36
C ILE A 61 -1.82 -1.44 0.14
N GLY A 62 -0.97 -0.75 -0.64
CA GLY A 62 0.39 -0.42 -0.24
C GLY A 62 0.76 0.99 -0.65
N TYR A 63 1.72 1.60 0.07
CA TYR A 63 2.20 2.96 -0.22
C TYR A 63 3.62 3.18 0.29
N TRP A 64 4.28 4.15 -0.31
CA TRP A 64 5.51 4.72 0.20
C TRP A 64 5.62 6.20 -0.19
N LEU A 65 6.32 6.98 0.61
CA LEU A 65 6.56 8.40 0.39
C LEU A 65 8.05 8.73 0.36
N THR A 66 8.41 9.75 -0.42
CA THR A 66 9.71 10.40 -0.33
C THR A 66 9.92 11.00 1.06
N ALA A 67 11.17 11.12 1.50
CA ALA A 67 11.49 11.47 2.88
C ALA A 67 11.00 12.89 3.26
N ASP A 68 11.05 13.83 2.32
CA ASP A 68 10.68 15.24 2.48
C ASP A 68 9.17 15.48 2.64
N ILE A 69 8.35 14.49 2.28
CA ILE A 69 6.87 14.58 2.37
C ILE A 69 6.31 13.86 3.60
N ARG A 70 7.14 13.08 4.30
CA ARG A 70 6.71 12.37 5.50
C ARG A 70 6.29 13.30 6.63
N GLY A 71 5.40 12.84 7.50
CA GLY A 71 4.93 13.61 8.66
C GLY A 71 3.89 14.69 8.36
N LYS A 72 3.53 14.92 7.09
CA LYS A 72 2.57 15.96 6.65
C LYS A 72 1.13 15.46 6.48
N GLY A 73 0.81 14.23 6.89
CA GLY A 73 -0.51 13.64 6.72
C GLY A 73 -0.82 13.11 5.31
N VAL A 74 0.08 13.31 4.34
CA VAL A 74 -0.13 12.96 2.93
C VAL A 74 -0.45 11.48 2.74
N ALA A 75 0.29 10.56 3.39
CA ALA A 75 0.00 9.13 3.30
C ALA A 75 -1.40 8.78 3.80
N THR A 76 -1.84 9.37 4.91
CA THR A 76 -3.18 9.13 5.47
C THR A 76 -4.27 9.58 4.50
N THR A 77 -4.15 10.80 3.96
CA THR A 77 -5.12 11.34 3.00
C THR A 77 -5.15 10.51 1.71
N ALA A 78 -3.99 10.18 1.15
CA ALA A 78 -3.89 9.38 -0.07
C ALA A 78 -4.47 7.96 0.13
N THR A 79 -4.19 7.32 1.28
CA THR A 79 -4.76 6.02 1.62
C THR A 79 -6.28 6.08 1.69
N ARG A 80 -6.85 7.11 2.32
CA ARG A 80 -8.31 7.29 2.37
C ARG A 80 -8.92 7.45 0.98
N LEU A 81 -8.35 8.35 0.16
CA LEU A 81 -8.85 8.61 -1.19
C LEU A 81 -8.80 7.35 -2.08
N LEU A 82 -7.71 6.58 -2.03
CA LEU A 82 -7.64 5.34 -2.80
C LEU A 82 -8.60 4.28 -2.27
N THR A 83 -8.82 4.21 -0.96
CA THR A 83 -9.81 3.30 -0.35
C THR A 83 -11.23 3.67 -0.79
N GLU A 84 -11.59 4.94 -0.75
CA GLU A 84 -12.88 5.44 -1.24
C GLU A 84 -13.08 5.10 -2.72
N TYR A 85 -12.07 5.36 -3.56
CA TYR A 85 -12.10 4.99 -4.97
C TYR A 85 -12.27 3.48 -5.17
N GLY A 86 -11.58 2.66 -4.37
CA GLY A 86 -11.71 1.20 -4.40
C GLY A 86 -13.14 0.73 -4.08
N PHE A 87 -13.78 1.35 -3.10
CA PHE A 87 -15.14 0.99 -2.70
C PHE A 87 -16.20 1.51 -3.69
N GLU A 88 -16.08 2.74 -4.15
CA GLU A 88 -17.11 3.40 -4.95
C GLU A 88 -17.00 3.11 -6.44
N SER A 89 -15.77 3.11 -6.98
CA SER A 89 -15.54 3.02 -8.41
C SER A 89 -15.16 1.63 -8.89
N ILE A 90 -14.35 0.89 -8.11
CA ILE A 90 -13.95 -0.47 -8.48
C ILE A 90 -14.96 -1.50 -7.94
N GLY A 91 -15.60 -1.20 -6.80
CA GLY A 91 -16.62 -2.06 -6.20
C GLY A 91 -16.06 -3.06 -5.18
N PHE A 92 -14.89 -2.82 -4.63
CA PHE A 92 -14.37 -3.66 -3.54
C PHE A 92 -15.31 -3.64 -2.35
N HIS A 93 -15.38 -4.77 -1.65
CA HIS A 93 -16.06 -4.91 -0.37
C HIS A 93 -15.08 -4.78 0.79
N ARG A 94 -13.82 -5.20 0.57
CA ARG A 94 -12.78 -5.26 1.59
C ARG A 94 -11.42 -4.83 1.03
N ILE A 95 -10.74 -3.97 1.76
CA ILE A 95 -9.36 -3.56 1.43
C ILE A 95 -8.49 -3.83 2.64
N GLU A 96 -7.45 -4.65 2.45
CA GLU A 96 -6.50 -5.05 3.48
C GLU A 96 -5.20 -4.28 3.38
N ALA A 97 -4.45 -4.24 4.47
CA ALA A 97 -3.08 -3.77 4.52
C ALA A 97 -2.27 -4.62 5.50
N LEU A 98 -1.11 -5.10 5.07
CA LEU A 98 -0.16 -5.81 5.90
C LEU A 98 1.05 -4.93 6.18
N VAL A 99 1.35 -4.72 7.45
CA VAL A 99 2.42 -3.82 7.89
C VAL A 99 3.34 -4.53 8.86
N VAL A 100 4.64 -4.45 8.62
CA VAL A 100 5.65 -4.95 9.57
C VAL A 100 5.46 -4.24 10.92
N ALA A 101 5.45 -5.00 12.01
CA ALA A 101 5.08 -4.49 13.33
C ALA A 101 6.00 -3.35 13.82
N SER A 102 7.27 -3.35 13.43
CA SER A 102 8.22 -2.29 13.72
C SER A 102 8.01 -0.99 12.92
N ASN A 103 7.18 -1.01 11.86
CA ASN A 103 6.87 0.18 11.05
C ASN A 103 5.77 1.04 11.69
N VAL A 104 6.07 1.60 12.85
CA VAL A 104 5.14 2.43 13.64
C VAL A 104 4.51 3.58 12.83
N PRO A 105 5.22 4.29 11.94
CA PRO A 105 4.60 5.32 11.11
C PRO A 105 3.46 4.77 10.23
N SER A 106 3.65 3.62 9.59
CA SER A 106 2.61 3.01 8.72
C SER A 106 1.41 2.52 9.53
N LEU A 107 1.63 1.96 10.73
CA LEU A 107 0.54 1.60 11.64
C LEU A 107 -0.33 2.81 12.00
N LYS A 108 0.28 3.98 12.23
CA LYS A 108 -0.44 5.23 12.51
C LYS A 108 -1.21 5.72 11.28
N VAL A 109 -0.62 5.63 10.10
CA VAL A 109 -1.31 6.01 8.84
C VAL A 109 -2.58 5.23 8.66
N LEU A 110 -2.55 3.91 8.79
CA LEU A 110 -3.74 3.06 8.61
C LEU A 110 -4.82 3.34 9.65
N LYS A 111 -4.45 3.44 10.93
CA LYS A 111 -5.41 3.82 12.00
C LYS A 111 -6.07 5.17 11.72
N ASN A 112 -5.27 6.18 11.34
CA ASN A 112 -5.78 7.51 11.04
C ASN A 112 -6.59 7.57 9.74
N ALA A 113 -6.34 6.65 8.80
CA ALA A 113 -7.11 6.50 7.58
C ALA A 113 -8.45 5.79 7.79
N GLY A 114 -8.70 5.20 8.97
CA GLY A 114 -9.94 4.52 9.30
C GLY A 114 -9.89 3.00 9.18
N TYR A 115 -8.71 2.41 9.01
CA TYR A 115 -8.55 0.96 9.01
C TYR A 115 -8.59 0.39 10.43
N MET A 116 -9.24 -0.75 10.60
CA MET A 116 -9.27 -1.50 11.85
C MET A 116 -8.19 -2.58 11.86
N GLN A 117 -7.49 -2.72 12.98
CA GLN A 117 -6.56 -3.83 13.18
C GLN A 117 -7.34 -5.11 13.47
N GLU A 118 -7.08 -6.17 12.71
CA GLU A 118 -7.79 -7.45 12.85
C GLU A 118 -6.93 -8.57 13.44
N GLY A 119 -5.59 -8.45 13.34
CA GLY A 119 -4.73 -9.50 13.87
C GLY A 119 -3.25 -9.26 13.64
N ILE A 120 -2.47 -10.27 14.07
CA ILE A 120 -1.01 -10.32 13.90
C ILE A 120 -0.66 -11.66 13.25
N LYS A 121 0.09 -11.60 12.17
CA LYS A 121 0.72 -12.75 11.54
C LYS A 121 2.14 -12.86 12.08
N ARG A 122 2.39 -13.83 12.96
CA ARG A 122 3.71 -14.02 13.59
C ARG A 122 4.72 -14.51 12.57
N ASP A 123 5.97 -14.01 12.66
CA ASP A 123 7.13 -14.40 11.83
C ASP A 123 6.84 -14.32 10.31
N ALA A 124 5.94 -13.42 9.89
CA ALA A 124 5.43 -13.38 8.53
C ALA A 124 6.27 -12.53 7.56
N CYS A 125 7.20 -11.74 8.06
CA CYS A 125 8.14 -10.95 7.26
C CYS A 125 9.57 -11.42 7.52
N CYS A 126 10.31 -11.76 6.46
CA CYS A 126 11.74 -12.02 6.53
C CYS A 126 12.49 -10.77 6.05
N GLN A 127 13.37 -10.23 6.88
CA GLN A 127 14.23 -9.11 6.55
C GLN A 127 15.47 -9.59 5.77
N ASP A 128 16.17 -8.66 5.12
CA ASP A 128 17.36 -8.97 4.31
C ASP A 128 18.51 -9.63 5.12
N ASP A 129 18.56 -9.37 6.42
CA ASP A 129 19.53 -9.98 7.35
C ASP A 129 19.10 -11.37 7.87
N GLY A 130 17.97 -11.89 7.40
CA GLY A 130 17.40 -13.17 7.80
C GLY A 130 16.57 -13.12 9.08
N THR A 131 16.47 -11.98 9.75
CA THR A 131 15.58 -11.83 10.90
C THR A 131 14.12 -11.89 10.47
N ARG A 132 13.25 -12.35 11.38
CA ARG A 132 11.81 -12.42 11.13
C ARG A 132 11.07 -11.44 12.00
N GLU A 133 10.06 -10.82 11.42
CA GLU A 133 9.18 -9.91 12.12
C GLU A 133 7.71 -10.28 11.94
N ASP A 134 6.91 -9.89 12.90
CA ASP A 134 5.47 -10.00 12.82
C ASP A 134 4.90 -8.97 11.82
N MET A 135 3.79 -9.31 11.19
CA MET A 135 3.01 -8.38 10.38
C MET A 135 1.65 -8.15 11.02
N VAL A 136 1.25 -6.89 11.11
CA VAL A 136 -0.05 -6.48 11.59
C VAL A 136 -1.01 -6.38 10.42
N LEU A 137 -2.13 -7.10 10.50
CA LEU A 137 -3.21 -7.05 9.54
C LEU A 137 -4.20 -5.94 9.90
N PHE A 138 -4.42 -5.04 8.96
CA PHE A 138 -5.47 -4.05 8.97
C PHE A 138 -6.46 -4.29 7.85
N ALA A 139 -7.70 -3.89 8.05
CA ALA A 139 -8.72 -3.91 7.01
C ALA A 139 -9.67 -2.70 7.11
N ALA A 140 -10.17 -2.31 5.96
CA ALA A 140 -11.31 -1.45 5.79
C ALA A 140 -12.43 -2.24 5.10
N ILE A 141 -13.65 -2.15 5.63
CA ILE A 141 -14.85 -2.79 5.08
C ILE A 141 -15.78 -1.71 4.56
N ARG A 142 -16.31 -1.89 3.34
CA ARG A 142 -17.14 -0.89 2.68
C ARG A 142 -18.36 -0.44 3.52
N THR A 143 -19.02 -1.38 4.19
CA THR A 143 -20.20 -1.09 5.00
C THR A 143 -19.91 -0.29 6.27
N ASP A 144 -18.67 -0.28 6.73
CA ASP A 144 -18.21 0.40 7.95
C ASP A 144 -17.44 1.69 7.66
N TRP A 145 -17.10 1.92 6.38
CA TRP A 145 -16.30 3.04 5.96
C TRP A 145 -17.07 4.36 6.07
N GLY A 146 -16.45 5.35 6.74
CA GLY A 146 -17.05 6.69 6.89
C GLY A 146 -18.09 6.82 8.01
N ARG A 147 -18.22 5.79 8.86
CA ARG A 147 -19.10 5.83 10.06
C ARG A 147 -18.39 6.40 11.27
#